data_e16b374cb483dbf1c881b9289867c49b
#
_entry.id   e16b374cb483dbf1c881b9289867c49b
#
_cell.length_a   1.000
_cell.length_b   1.000
_cell.length_c   1.000
_cell.angle_alpha   90.00
_cell.angle_beta   90.00
_cell.angle_gamma   90.00
#
_symmetry.space_group_name_H-M   'P 1'
#
loop_
_entity.id
_entity.type
_entity.pdbx_description
1 polymer ?
#
loop_
_entity_poly.entity_id
_entity_poly.type
_entity_poly.pdbx_seq_one_letter_code
_entity_poly.pdbx_strand_id
1 'polypeptide(L)'
;MSLFRKREPPKVAVCFASPTMTRRAADWLGKLGGCKPIAILSDDCDDVVWQCVAERADLLLLGTDFSNGVEDKDVSARCDIAIEVRRKLPDCRVYLICEDGHPEKLPALEKAVELKLIDGYCIGDLDPQQMRTWLSETKEVMKAAVRPLQL
;
A
#
# COMPACT_ATOMS: atom_id res chain seq x y z
N MET A 1 -32.32 4.66 -1.72
CA MET A 1 -31.09 4.06 -1.56
C MET A 1 -30.71 3.15 -2.68
N SER A 2 -29.59 3.32 -3.20
CA SER A 2 -29.18 2.52 -4.31
C SER A 2 -28.72 1.15 -3.80
N LEU A 3 -29.19 0.11 -4.42
CA LEU A 3 -28.78 -1.22 -4.07
C LEU A 3 -27.42 -1.41 -4.69
N PHE A 4 -27.03 -0.52 -5.60
CA PHE A 4 -25.78 -0.61 -6.27
C PHE A 4 -24.95 0.55 -5.82
N ARG A 5 -23.95 0.32 -5.04
CA ARG A 5 -23.00 1.33 -4.75
C ARG A 5 -22.34 1.69 -6.03
N LYS A 6 -22.27 2.99 -6.29
CA LYS A 6 -21.44 3.47 -7.33
C LYS A 6 -20.09 2.91 -7.06
N ARG A 7 -19.45 2.32 -8.03
CA ARG A 7 -18.11 1.83 -7.88
C ARG A 7 -17.19 3.01 -7.74
N GLU A 8 -16.77 3.25 -6.53
CA GLU A 8 -15.79 4.26 -6.29
C GLU A 8 -14.42 3.70 -6.65
N PRO A 9 -13.50 4.54 -7.12
CA PRO A 9 -12.15 4.09 -7.39
C PRO A 9 -11.46 3.67 -6.09
N PRO A 10 -10.50 2.76 -6.14
CA PRO A 10 -9.77 2.35 -4.96
C PRO A 10 -9.08 3.53 -4.29
N LYS A 11 -9.10 3.56 -2.98
CA LYS A 11 -8.37 4.54 -2.20
C LYS A 11 -6.99 3.98 -1.94
N VAL A 12 -5.98 4.68 -2.45
CA VAL A 12 -4.59 4.23 -2.34
C VAL A 12 -3.83 5.14 -1.39
N ALA A 13 -3.52 4.63 -0.21
CA ALA A 13 -2.70 5.35 0.75
C ALA A 13 -1.23 5.18 0.39
N VAL A 14 -0.46 6.25 0.48
CA VAL A 14 0.96 6.25 0.12
C VAL A 14 1.76 6.80 1.29
N CYS A 15 2.78 6.09 1.70
CA CYS A 15 3.66 6.53 2.77
C CYS A 15 5.10 6.16 2.44
N PHE A 16 5.92 7.17 2.14
CA PHE A 16 7.35 6.99 1.87
C PHE A 16 8.20 7.65 2.96
N ALA A 17 9.50 7.52 2.84
CA ALA A 17 10.43 8.02 3.85
C ALA A 17 10.34 9.52 4.08
N SER A 18 9.98 10.29 3.08
CA SER A 18 9.87 11.74 3.25
C SER A 18 8.52 12.25 2.76
N PRO A 19 8.03 13.35 3.34
CA PRO A 19 6.78 13.96 2.85
C PRO A 19 6.85 14.35 1.38
N THR A 20 8.00 14.80 0.90
CA THR A 20 8.19 15.17 -0.50
C THR A 20 8.00 13.98 -1.43
N MET A 21 8.60 12.85 -1.10
CA MET A 21 8.47 11.62 -1.89
C MET A 21 7.03 11.12 -1.85
N THR A 22 6.39 11.19 -0.70
CA THR A 22 5.00 10.77 -0.54
C THR A 22 4.08 11.62 -1.42
N ARG A 23 4.26 12.93 -1.41
CA ARG A 23 3.44 13.83 -2.25
C ARG A 23 3.67 13.60 -3.73
N ARG A 24 4.91 13.34 -4.13
CA ARG A 24 5.23 13.05 -5.53
C ARG A 24 4.53 11.77 -5.98
N ALA A 25 4.56 10.75 -5.16
CA ALA A 25 3.90 9.49 -5.47
C ALA A 25 2.39 9.67 -5.57
N ALA A 26 1.80 10.43 -4.64
CA ALA A 26 0.36 10.71 -4.68
C ALA A 26 -0.02 11.48 -5.94
N ASP A 27 0.79 12.49 -6.33
CA ASP A 27 0.54 13.25 -7.56
C ASP A 27 0.63 12.36 -8.79
N TRP A 28 1.63 11.49 -8.83
CA TRP A 28 1.80 10.55 -9.93
C TRP A 28 0.60 9.62 -10.05
N LEU A 29 0.11 9.12 -8.93
CA LEU A 29 -1.09 8.26 -8.92
C LEU A 29 -2.31 9.01 -9.41
N GLY A 30 -2.44 10.27 -9.01
CA GLY A 30 -3.53 11.12 -9.49
C GLY A 30 -3.51 11.30 -11.00
N LYS A 31 -2.32 11.43 -11.59
CA LYS A 31 -2.17 11.56 -13.03
C LYS A 31 -2.39 10.23 -13.75
N LEU A 32 -2.00 9.12 -13.13
CA LEU A 32 -2.22 7.81 -13.70
C LEU A 32 -3.72 7.51 -13.80
N GLY A 33 -4.47 7.97 -12.82
CA GLY A 33 -5.92 7.77 -12.77
C GLY A 33 -6.32 6.39 -12.28
N GLY A 34 -7.60 6.21 -12.12
CA GLY A 34 -8.16 4.92 -11.68
C GLY A 34 -8.10 4.69 -10.20
N CYS A 35 -7.67 5.67 -9.41
CA CYS A 35 -7.61 5.54 -7.95
C CYS A 35 -7.72 6.91 -7.30
N LYS A 36 -7.98 6.92 -6.00
CA LYS A 36 -7.99 8.13 -5.20
C LYS A 36 -6.76 8.08 -4.28
N PRO A 37 -5.72 8.85 -4.56
CA PRO A 37 -4.52 8.81 -3.74
C PRO A 37 -4.70 9.55 -2.43
N ILE A 38 -4.09 9.04 -1.37
CA ILE A 38 -4.11 9.62 -0.04
C ILE A 38 -2.67 9.67 0.45
N ALA A 39 -2.13 10.87 0.63
CA ALA A 39 -0.76 11.02 1.11
C ALA A 39 -0.72 10.94 2.62
N ILE A 40 0.04 10.01 3.16
CA ILE A 40 0.28 9.90 4.60
C ILE A 40 1.67 10.46 4.86
N LEU A 41 1.74 11.58 5.53
CA LEU A 41 2.99 12.31 5.69
C LEU A 41 3.80 11.94 6.93
N SER A 42 3.27 11.07 7.77
CA SER A 42 3.98 10.59 8.95
C SER A 42 4.52 9.19 8.66
N ASP A 43 5.66 8.86 9.19
CA ASP A 43 6.22 7.51 9.08
C ASP A 43 6.05 6.73 10.40
N ASP A 44 5.39 7.32 11.38
CA ASP A 44 5.12 6.63 12.63
C ASP A 44 4.05 5.55 12.41
N CYS A 45 4.33 4.34 12.88
CA CYS A 45 3.45 3.20 12.67
C CYS A 45 1.99 3.48 13.07
N ASP A 46 1.80 4.03 14.26
CA ASP A 46 0.43 4.26 14.76
C ASP A 46 -0.31 5.28 13.91
N ASP A 47 0.38 6.34 13.46
CA ASP A 47 -0.22 7.35 12.61
C ASP A 47 -0.60 6.78 11.25
N VAL A 48 0.27 5.96 10.66
CA VAL A 48 0.00 5.34 9.37
C VAL A 48 -1.22 4.44 9.46
N VAL A 49 -1.27 3.61 10.49
CA VAL A 49 -2.40 2.70 10.71
C VAL A 49 -3.69 3.50 10.91
N TRP A 50 -3.64 4.52 11.76
CA TRP A 50 -4.80 5.33 12.05
C TRP A 50 -5.35 6.02 10.80
N GLN A 51 -4.47 6.60 10.00
CA GLN A 51 -4.91 7.27 8.78
C GLN A 51 -5.47 6.31 7.74
N CYS A 52 -4.87 5.13 7.60
CA CYS A 52 -5.41 4.11 6.71
C CYS A 52 -6.83 3.71 7.13
N VAL A 53 -7.04 3.52 8.42
CA VAL A 53 -8.35 3.13 8.94
C VAL A 53 -9.36 4.26 8.78
N ALA A 54 -8.97 5.49 9.10
CA ALA A 54 -9.85 6.65 9.00
C ALA A 54 -10.31 6.90 7.56
N GLU A 55 -9.41 6.68 6.60
CA GLU A 55 -9.73 6.87 5.20
C GLU A 55 -10.30 5.62 4.53
N ARG A 56 -10.26 4.50 5.22
CA ARG A 56 -10.67 3.20 4.68
C ARG A 56 -9.90 2.85 3.42
N ALA A 57 -8.59 2.88 3.53
CA ALA A 57 -7.72 2.60 2.39
C ALA A 57 -7.94 1.19 1.84
N ASP A 58 -7.97 1.07 0.53
CA ASP A 58 -8.12 -0.21 -0.14
C ASP A 58 -6.75 -0.81 -0.50
N LEU A 59 -5.76 0.04 -0.62
CA LEU A 59 -4.40 -0.35 -0.97
C LEU A 59 -3.44 0.59 -0.24
N LEU A 60 -2.36 0.06 0.29
CA LEU A 60 -1.33 0.84 0.95
C LEU A 60 0.01 0.59 0.26
N LEU A 61 0.66 1.66 -0.17
CA LEU A 61 2.00 1.63 -0.72
C LEU A 61 2.96 2.18 0.33
N LEU A 62 3.90 1.35 0.78
CA LEU A 62 4.87 1.74 1.78
C LEU A 62 6.27 1.74 1.18
N GLY A 63 6.96 2.85 1.26
CA GLY A 63 8.37 2.90 0.89
C GLY A 63 9.21 2.24 1.98
N THR A 64 10.24 1.52 1.57
CA THR A 64 11.15 0.88 2.52
C THR A 64 12.42 1.67 2.74
N ASP A 65 12.56 2.80 2.03
CA ASP A 65 13.79 3.54 2.07
C ASP A 65 13.81 4.54 3.20
N PHE A 66 14.33 4.11 4.32
CA PHE A 66 14.51 5.02 5.43
C PHE A 66 15.95 5.50 5.40
N SER A 67 16.16 6.70 5.82
CA SER A 67 17.45 7.33 5.80
C SER A 67 18.49 6.74 6.73
N ASN A 68 18.14 5.77 7.52
CA ASN A 68 19.03 5.26 8.58
C ASN A 68 19.91 4.07 8.21
N GLY A 69 19.83 3.60 7.00
CA GLY A 69 20.78 2.61 6.52
C GLY A 69 20.77 1.22 7.13
N VAL A 70 19.76 0.84 7.85
CA VAL A 70 19.70 -0.49 8.44
C VAL A 70 18.63 -1.29 7.70
N GLU A 71 19.05 -1.88 6.61
CA GLU A 71 18.18 -2.44 5.59
C GLU A 71 17.17 -3.50 6.00
N ASP A 72 17.59 -4.47 6.76
CA ASP A 72 16.68 -5.55 7.18
C ASP A 72 15.59 -5.02 8.11
N LYS A 73 15.95 -4.02 8.92
CA LYS A 73 14.98 -3.43 9.83
C LYS A 73 13.95 -2.60 9.12
N ASP A 74 14.30 -2.01 7.96
CA ASP A 74 13.37 -1.21 7.18
C ASP A 74 12.23 -2.08 6.66
N VAL A 75 12.54 -3.22 6.09
CA VAL A 75 11.51 -4.16 5.61
C VAL A 75 10.69 -4.68 6.79
N SER A 76 11.34 -5.07 7.87
CA SER A 76 10.65 -5.58 9.05
C SER A 76 9.70 -4.53 9.66
N ALA A 77 10.16 -3.29 9.79
CA ALA A 77 9.33 -2.22 10.34
C ALA A 77 8.10 -1.97 9.47
N ARG A 78 8.26 -2.03 8.15
CA ARG A 78 7.14 -1.86 7.24
C ARG A 78 6.17 -3.05 7.27
N CYS A 79 6.70 -4.25 7.47
CA CYS A 79 5.84 -5.43 7.66
C CYS A 79 5.01 -5.30 8.93
N ASP A 80 5.57 -4.72 9.99
CA ASP A 80 4.82 -4.49 11.22
C ASP A 80 3.64 -3.55 10.97
N ILE A 81 3.84 -2.51 10.18
CA ILE A 81 2.76 -1.61 9.78
C ILE A 81 1.70 -2.38 8.98
N ALA A 82 2.15 -3.19 8.03
CA ALA A 82 1.23 -3.98 7.20
C ALA A 82 0.36 -4.92 8.05
N ILE A 83 0.96 -5.58 9.03
CA ILE A 83 0.25 -6.47 9.94
C ILE A 83 -0.85 -5.70 10.68
N GLU A 84 -0.52 -4.54 11.22
CA GLU A 84 -1.49 -3.75 11.98
C GLU A 84 -2.60 -3.19 11.10
N VAL A 85 -2.26 -2.72 9.90
CA VAL A 85 -3.26 -2.23 8.96
C VAL A 85 -4.24 -3.35 8.60
N ARG A 86 -3.71 -4.54 8.29
CA ARG A 86 -4.57 -5.66 7.89
C ARG A 86 -5.40 -6.22 9.03
N ARG A 87 -4.93 -6.03 10.25
CA ARG A 87 -5.71 -6.45 11.41
C ARG A 87 -7.00 -5.64 11.49
N LYS A 88 -6.93 -4.36 11.12
CA LYS A 88 -8.08 -3.47 11.18
C LYS A 88 -8.82 -3.35 9.86
N LEU A 89 -8.13 -3.55 8.75
CA LEU A 89 -8.68 -3.50 7.41
C LEU A 89 -8.26 -4.79 6.68
N PRO A 90 -8.96 -5.90 6.94
CA PRO A 90 -8.54 -7.22 6.40
C PRO A 90 -8.42 -7.28 4.88
N ASP A 91 -9.17 -6.44 4.17
CA ASP A 91 -9.17 -6.46 2.72
C ASP A 91 -8.20 -5.46 2.10
N CYS A 92 -7.50 -4.68 2.91
CA CYS A 92 -6.52 -3.72 2.41
C CYS A 92 -5.29 -4.45 1.90
N ARG A 93 -4.92 -4.19 0.66
CA ARG A 93 -3.71 -4.79 0.09
C ARG A 93 -2.52 -3.91 0.42
N VAL A 94 -1.39 -4.52 0.71
CA VAL A 94 -0.19 -3.78 1.07
C VAL A 94 0.97 -4.18 0.17
N TYR A 95 1.62 -3.18 -0.41
CA TYR A 95 2.78 -3.39 -1.27
C TYR A 95 3.95 -2.54 -0.77
N LEU A 96 5.14 -3.11 -0.76
CA LEU A 96 6.35 -2.38 -0.37
C LEU A 96 7.11 -1.91 -1.60
N ILE A 97 7.60 -0.68 -1.56
CA ILE A 97 8.36 -0.08 -2.64
C ILE A 97 9.76 0.23 -2.15
N CYS A 98 10.76 -0.39 -2.78
CA CYS A 98 12.15 -0.14 -2.46
C CYS A 98 12.74 0.75 -3.56
N GLU A 99 12.54 2.07 -3.43
CA GLU A 99 12.93 3.01 -4.49
C GLU A 99 14.41 3.11 -4.75
N ASP A 100 15.23 2.90 -3.74
CA ASP A 100 16.67 3.00 -3.89
C ASP A 100 17.26 1.81 -4.68
N GLY A 101 16.43 0.83 -4.98
CA GLY A 101 16.87 -0.29 -5.81
C GLY A 101 17.84 -1.24 -5.15
N HIS A 102 17.96 -1.25 -3.82
CA HIS A 102 18.92 -2.10 -3.15
C HIS A 102 18.56 -3.58 -3.27
N PRO A 103 19.30 -4.37 -4.03
CA PRO A 103 18.96 -5.78 -4.23
C PRO A 103 19.14 -6.62 -2.96
N GLU A 104 19.88 -6.13 -1.98
CA GLU A 104 20.07 -6.86 -0.74
C GLU A 104 18.79 -6.94 0.09
N LYS A 105 17.79 -6.15 -0.21
CA LYS A 105 16.48 -6.23 0.46
C LYS A 105 15.60 -7.33 -0.13
N LEU A 106 15.98 -7.85 -1.29
CA LEU A 106 15.18 -8.85 -1.99
C LEU A 106 14.82 -10.08 -1.15
N PRO A 107 15.76 -10.72 -0.46
CA PRO A 107 15.40 -11.90 0.33
C PRO A 107 14.34 -11.61 1.40
N ALA A 108 14.44 -10.45 2.07
CA ALA A 108 13.46 -10.06 3.09
C ALA A 108 12.10 -9.78 2.47
N LEU A 109 12.06 -9.15 1.30
CA LEU A 109 10.82 -8.86 0.59
C LEU A 109 10.15 -10.14 0.11
N GLU A 110 10.92 -11.07 -0.45
CA GLU A 110 10.38 -12.34 -0.90
C GLU A 110 9.80 -13.13 0.26
N LYS A 111 10.48 -13.12 1.40
CA LYS A 111 10.01 -13.81 2.58
C LYS A 111 8.71 -13.19 3.10
N ALA A 112 8.62 -11.86 3.06
CA ALA A 112 7.41 -11.17 3.50
C ALA A 112 6.20 -11.56 2.65
N VAL A 113 6.38 -11.72 1.34
CA VAL A 113 5.31 -12.19 0.45
C VAL A 113 4.98 -13.65 0.75
N GLU A 114 6.00 -14.49 0.92
CA GLU A 114 5.80 -15.89 1.22
C GLU A 114 5.02 -16.10 2.50
N LEU A 115 5.29 -15.29 3.52
CA LEU A 115 4.59 -15.35 4.79
C LEU A 115 3.25 -14.59 4.76
N LYS A 116 2.89 -14.04 3.61
CA LYS A 116 1.65 -13.29 3.41
C LYS A 116 1.52 -12.06 4.31
N LEU A 117 2.64 -11.46 4.67
CA LEU A 117 2.64 -10.21 5.42
C LEU A 117 2.35 -9.03 4.51
N ILE A 118 2.75 -9.15 3.26
CA ILE A 118 2.46 -8.15 2.21
C ILE A 118 1.98 -8.87 0.96
N ASP A 119 1.38 -8.12 0.07
CA ASP A 119 0.82 -8.70 -1.17
C ASP A 119 1.80 -8.65 -2.34
N GLY A 120 2.80 -7.83 -2.25
CA GLY A 120 3.83 -7.74 -3.28
C GLY A 120 4.82 -6.63 -3.00
N TYR A 121 5.77 -6.46 -3.88
CA TYR A 121 6.80 -5.44 -3.73
C TYR A 121 7.34 -5.01 -5.10
N CYS A 122 8.07 -3.90 -5.10
CA CYS A 122 8.75 -3.40 -6.27
C CYS A 122 10.14 -2.92 -5.84
N ILE A 123 11.17 -3.30 -6.58
CA ILE A 123 12.52 -2.78 -6.34
C ILE A 123 12.82 -1.83 -7.50
N GLY A 124 13.16 -0.61 -7.17
CA GLY A 124 13.36 0.46 -8.14
C GLY A 124 12.06 1.24 -8.33
N ASP A 125 11.98 1.97 -9.44
CA ASP A 125 10.84 2.82 -9.69
C ASP A 125 9.59 2.02 -10.02
N LEU A 126 8.49 2.40 -9.44
CA LEU A 126 7.22 1.76 -9.73
C LEU A 126 6.74 2.21 -11.10
N ASP A 127 6.57 1.28 -12.02
CA ASP A 127 6.10 1.62 -13.35
C ASP A 127 4.57 1.60 -13.45
N PRO A 128 3.99 2.32 -14.42
CA PRO A 128 2.54 2.39 -14.58
C PRO A 128 1.86 1.04 -14.77
N GLN A 129 2.50 0.13 -15.49
CA GLN A 129 1.94 -1.19 -15.77
C GLN A 129 1.80 -1.99 -14.47
N GLN A 130 2.83 -1.99 -13.64
CA GLN A 130 2.80 -2.67 -12.36
C GLN A 130 1.72 -2.08 -11.45
N MET A 131 1.62 -0.76 -11.42
CA MET A 131 0.60 -0.10 -10.61
C MET A 131 -0.81 -0.44 -11.08
N ARG A 132 -1.03 -0.48 -12.39
CA ARG A 132 -2.33 -0.88 -12.93
C ARG A 132 -2.69 -2.30 -12.57
N THR A 133 -1.70 -3.20 -12.56
CA THR A 133 -1.90 -4.59 -12.14
C THR A 133 -2.35 -4.62 -10.68
N TRP A 134 -1.66 -3.90 -9.80
CA TRP A 134 -2.02 -3.84 -8.38
C TRP A 134 -3.40 -3.23 -8.16
N LEU A 135 -3.75 -2.21 -8.93
CA LEU A 135 -5.09 -1.61 -8.86
C LEU A 135 -6.17 -2.59 -9.29
N SER A 136 -5.89 -3.37 -10.34
CA SER A 136 -6.82 -4.38 -10.81
C SER A 136 -7.04 -5.46 -9.76
N GLU A 137 -5.97 -5.94 -9.13
CA GLU A 137 -6.06 -6.93 -8.07
C GLU A 137 -6.84 -6.38 -6.87
N THR A 138 -6.61 -5.10 -6.54
CA THR A 138 -7.32 -4.44 -5.45
C THR A 138 -8.81 -4.35 -5.75
N LYS A 139 -9.18 -4.03 -6.98
CA LYS A 139 -10.59 -3.97 -7.38
C LYS A 139 -11.27 -5.31 -7.24
N GLU A 140 -10.58 -6.40 -7.54
CA GLU A 140 -11.13 -7.73 -7.36
C GLU A 140 -11.40 -8.04 -5.89
N VAL A 141 -10.49 -7.64 -5.00
CA VAL A 141 -10.68 -7.79 -3.57
C VAL A 141 -11.88 -6.96 -3.09
N MET A 142 -12.00 -5.72 -3.58
CA MET A 142 -13.11 -4.84 -3.23
C MET A 142 -14.45 -5.44 -3.66
N LYS A 143 -14.51 -6.05 -4.82
CA LYS A 143 -15.74 -6.70 -5.31
C LYS A 143 -16.11 -7.87 -4.41
N ALA A 144 -15.13 -8.67 -4.01
CA ALA A 144 -15.37 -9.80 -3.13
C ALA A 144 -15.86 -9.35 -1.76
N ALA A 145 -15.29 -8.25 -1.24
CA ALA A 145 -15.69 -7.72 0.05
C ALA A 145 -17.11 -7.15 0.07
N VAL A 146 -17.53 -6.63 -1.10
CA VAL A 146 -18.84 -6.03 -1.16
C VAL A 146 -19.92 -7.05 -1.46
N ARG A 147 -19.56 -8.29 -1.71
CA ARG A 147 -20.46 -9.26 -2.01
C ARG A 147 -21.02 -9.80 -0.78
N PRO A 148 -21.78 -9.48 -0.09
CA PRO A 148 -22.00 -9.78 1.03
C PRO A 148 -22.87 -10.41 1.51
N LEU A 149 -23.37 -10.21 1.59
CA LEU A 149 -24.41 -10.25 2.28
C LEU A 149 -25.38 -10.90 1.59
N GLN A 150 -25.20 -11.89 1.05
CA GLN A 150 -26.12 -12.62 0.54
C GLN A 150 -26.70 -13.29 1.59
N LEU A 151 -27.53 -12.80 2.15
CA LEU A 151 -28.25 -13.43 3.18
C LEU A 151 -29.21 -14.43 2.70
#